data_50e146ff3f221430c866936a720e6da5
#
_entry.id   50e146ff3f221430c866936a720e6da5
#
_cell.length_a   1.000
_cell.length_b   1.000
_cell.length_c   1.000
_cell.angle_alpha   90.00
_cell.angle_beta   90.00
_cell.angle_gamma   90.00
#
_symmetry.space_group_name_H-M   'P 1'
#
loop_
_entity.id
_entity.type
_entity.pdbx_description
1 polymer ?
#
loop_
_entity_poly.entity_id
_entity_poly.type
_entity_poly.pdbx_seq_one_letter_code
_entity_poly.pdbx_strand_id
1 'polypeptide(L)'
;MTTTTFDADAYKRTTRTQWEEAAEAWNRWGPRIEEWLGAATEVMLDDAAISTGDRVLDVAAGAGGQTLAAARRVGPTGHVLATDVSPAILEHAARAARDAGLDNVSTLEADGEDLSAVEPGAYDAVVSRVGLIYFPDQQAALASMRRALRPGGRVSAVVYAAADVNGFFAIPVGIIRRVAQLPPPLPGQPGPFSLGAPGAAEAVFTAAGLRDVTVTRVPSPVRMASAAECVQFERESFGALHQMLAKVGPAERDAAWQEIAEALREFEGPDGFVGPCEMLVVSGVS
;
A
#
# COMPACT_ATOMS: atom_id res chain seq x y z
N MET A 1 14.42 -25.78 20.56
CA MET A 1 13.44 -25.09 19.67
C MET A 1 14.20 -23.97 19.00
N THR A 2 14.52 -24.11 17.72
CA THR A 2 15.12 -23.02 16.93
C THR A 2 14.05 -21.95 16.74
N THR A 3 14.20 -20.81 17.40
CA THR A 3 13.41 -19.61 17.10
C THR A 3 13.69 -19.22 15.66
N THR A 4 12.72 -19.44 14.78
CA THR A 4 12.80 -18.95 13.40
C THR A 4 12.77 -17.43 13.48
N THR A 5 13.91 -16.79 13.26
CA THR A 5 14.01 -15.33 13.20
C THR A 5 13.48 -14.90 11.82
N PHE A 6 12.71 -13.82 11.75
CA PHE A 6 12.24 -13.25 10.49
C PHE A 6 13.44 -12.74 9.67
N ASP A 7 13.57 -13.20 8.42
CA ASP A 7 14.62 -12.77 7.49
C ASP A 7 14.11 -11.58 6.64
N ALA A 8 14.45 -10.37 7.07
CA ALA A 8 14.02 -9.13 6.44
C ALA A 8 14.56 -8.98 5.01
N ASP A 9 15.82 -9.41 4.77
CA ASP A 9 16.44 -9.29 3.43
C ASP A 9 15.80 -10.27 2.43
N ALA A 10 15.52 -11.49 2.86
CA ALA A 10 14.81 -12.45 2.01
C ALA A 10 13.39 -11.96 1.71
N TYR A 11 12.72 -11.36 2.69
CA TYR A 11 11.38 -10.78 2.52
C TYR A 11 11.40 -9.63 1.49
N LYS A 12 12.34 -8.69 1.60
CA LYS A 12 12.50 -7.58 0.64
C LYS A 12 12.72 -8.06 -0.79
N ARG A 13 13.64 -9.02 -0.98
CA ARG A 13 13.88 -9.61 -2.30
C ARG A 13 12.61 -10.22 -2.89
N THR A 14 11.87 -10.97 -2.09
CA THR A 14 10.64 -11.61 -2.51
C THR A 14 9.55 -10.58 -2.84
N THR A 15 9.39 -9.56 -1.99
CA THR A 15 8.41 -8.48 -2.21
C THR A 15 8.73 -7.71 -3.49
N ARG A 16 10.00 -7.40 -3.75
CA ARG A 16 10.42 -6.78 -5.03
C ARG A 16 9.99 -7.62 -6.22
N THR A 17 10.34 -8.91 -6.24
CA THR A 17 9.96 -9.82 -7.33
C THR A 17 8.44 -9.88 -7.53
N GLN A 18 7.67 -9.94 -6.44
CA GLN A 18 6.21 -9.95 -6.50
C GLN A 18 5.64 -8.68 -7.16
N TRP A 19 6.16 -7.50 -6.82
CA TRP A 19 5.72 -6.25 -7.41
C TRP A 19 6.18 -6.10 -8.87
N GLU A 20 7.35 -6.62 -9.23
CA GLU A 20 7.78 -6.68 -10.63
C GLU A 20 6.85 -7.58 -11.47
N GLU A 21 6.48 -8.75 -10.95
CA GLU A 21 5.54 -9.67 -11.61
C GLU A 21 4.11 -9.14 -11.67
N ALA A 22 3.66 -8.43 -10.62
CA ALA A 22 2.31 -7.88 -10.53
C ALA A 22 2.14 -6.52 -11.24
N ALA A 23 3.21 -5.87 -11.71
CA ALA A 23 3.20 -4.50 -12.22
C ALA A 23 2.15 -4.26 -13.32
N GLU A 24 2.09 -5.15 -14.32
CA GLU A 24 1.11 -5.06 -15.41
C GLU A 24 -0.33 -5.25 -14.91
N ALA A 25 -0.57 -6.21 -14.02
CA ALA A 25 -1.88 -6.45 -13.45
C ALA A 25 -2.32 -5.26 -12.58
N TRP A 26 -1.44 -4.77 -11.73
CA TRP A 26 -1.72 -3.60 -10.88
C TRP A 26 -2.07 -2.36 -11.71
N ASN A 27 -1.35 -2.12 -12.82
CA ASN A 27 -1.67 -1.05 -13.76
C ASN A 27 -3.02 -1.27 -14.44
N ARG A 28 -3.31 -2.48 -14.92
CA ARG A 28 -4.57 -2.81 -15.58
C ARG A 28 -5.79 -2.62 -14.67
N TRP A 29 -5.65 -2.97 -13.38
CA TRP A 29 -6.68 -2.75 -12.37
C TRP A 29 -6.71 -1.32 -11.81
N GLY A 30 -5.84 -0.44 -12.30
CA GLY A 30 -5.73 0.96 -11.85
C GLY A 30 -7.06 1.68 -11.65
N PRO A 31 -8.02 1.68 -12.60
CA PRO A 31 -9.31 2.34 -12.41
C PRO A 31 -10.09 1.81 -11.20
N ARG A 32 -10.05 0.50 -10.93
CA ARG A 32 -10.70 -0.10 -9.75
C ARG A 32 -9.98 0.24 -8.45
N ILE A 33 -8.65 0.29 -8.49
CA ILE A 33 -7.82 0.69 -7.35
C ILE A 33 -8.09 2.15 -6.98
N GLU A 34 -8.25 3.03 -7.97
CA GLU A 34 -8.60 4.44 -7.72
C GLU A 34 -10.02 4.61 -7.20
N GLU A 35 -10.99 3.82 -7.68
CA GLU A 35 -12.33 3.79 -7.11
C GLU A 35 -12.32 3.33 -5.64
N TRP A 36 -11.56 2.29 -5.36
CA TRP A 36 -11.42 1.72 -4.01
C TRP A 36 -10.70 2.64 -3.03
N LEU A 37 -9.53 3.18 -3.41
CA LEU A 37 -8.65 3.94 -2.53
C LEU A 37 -8.80 5.46 -2.66
N GLY A 38 -9.62 5.95 -3.60
CA GLY A 38 -9.72 7.37 -3.91
C GLY A 38 -10.07 8.23 -2.72
N ALA A 39 -11.09 7.84 -1.93
CA ALA A 39 -11.48 8.60 -0.73
C ALA A 39 -10.35 8.67 0.31
N ALA A 40 -9.64 7.55 0.55
CA ALA A 40 -8.49 7.54 1.46
C ALA A 40 -7.30 8.33 0.90
N THR A 41 -7.12 8.35 -0.43
CA THR A 41 -6.10 9.16 -1.10
C THR A 41 -6.37 10.65 -0.88
N GLU A 42 -7.59 11.14 -1.06
CA GLU A 42 -7.91 12.55 -0.83
C GLU A 42 -7.65 12.95 0.63
N VAL A 43 -8.10 12.14 1.60
CA VAL A 43 -7.81 12.40 3.02
C VAL A 43 -6.30 12.40 3.28
N MET A 44 -5.53 11.47 2.68
CA MET A 44 -4.08 11.43 2.81
C MET A 44 -3.40 12.70 2.30
N LEU A 45 -3.85 13.21 1.15
CA LEU A 45 -3.31 14.43 0.56
C LEU A 45 -3.69 15.68 1.37
N ASP A 46 -4.91 15.70 1.95
CA ASP A 46 -5.37 16.78 2.83
C ASP A 46 -4.59 16.78 4.16
N ASP A 47 -4.43 15.62 4.80
CA ASP A 47 -3.70 15.47 6.06
C ASP A 47 -2.19 15.75 5.88
N ALA A 48 -1.63 15.49 4.68
CA ALA A 48 -0.28 15.91 4.30
C ALA A 48 -0.18 17.42 4.03
N ALA A 49 -1.29 18.16 4.05
CA ALA A 49 -1.40 19.59 3.78
C ALA A 49 -0.80 20.02 2.43
N ILE A 50 -0.90 19.16 1.41
CA ILE A 50 -0.33 19.41 0.08
C ILE A 50 -1.05 20.57 -0.60
N SER A 51 -0.27 21.54 -1.06
CA SER A 51 -0.73 22.78 -1.69
C SER A 51 -0.02 23.05 -3.02
N THR A 52 -0.55 23.98 -3.79
CA THR A 52 0.06 24.41 -5.06
C THR A 52 1.50 24.90 -4.85
N GLY A 53 2.41 24.38 -5.66
CA GLY A 53 3.83 24.72 -5.60
C GLY A 53 4.69 23.81 -4.72
N ASP A 54 4.07 22.89 -3.94
CA ASP A 54 4.78 21.99 -3.05
C ASP A 54 5.63 20.95 -3.80
N ARG A 55 6.68 20.50 -3.14
CA ARG A 55 7.47 19.33 -3.53
C ARG A 55 7.01 18.14 -2.68
N VAL A 56 6.50 17.11 -3.32
CA VAL A 56 5.97 15.90 -2.67
C VAL A 56 6.84 14.70 -3.02
N LEU A 57 7.13 13.87 -2.02
CA LEU A 57 7.73 12.55 -2.20
C LEU A 57 6.64 11.49 -2.01
N ASP A 58 6.44 10.65 -3.02
CA ASP A 58 5.53 9.51 -2.96
C ASP A 58 6.36 8.22 -2.82
N VAL A 59 6.25 7.54 -1.67
CA VAL A 59 7.03 6.35 -1.32
C VAL A 59 6.18 5.11 -1.49
N ALA A 60 6.67 4.12 -2.24
CA ALA A 60 5.94 2.97 -2.75
C ALA A 60 4.77 3.42 -3.64
N ALA A 61 5.11 4.18 -4.67
CA ALA A 61 4.16 4.85 -5.55
C ALA A 61 3.34 3.89 -6.41
N GLY A 62 3.81 2.67 -6.61
CA GLY A 62 3.17 1.69 -7.47
C GLY A 62 3.04 2.22 -8.91
N ALA A 63 1.90 1.97 -9.55
CA ALA A 63 1.61 2.46 -10.91
C ALA A 63 1.22 3.96 -10.97
N GLY A 64 1.33 4.70 -9.86
CA GLY A 64 1.27 6.15 -9.85
C GLY A 64 -0.11 6.77 -9.58
N GLY A 65 -1.12 6.02 -9.13
CA GLY A 65 -2.46 6.58 -8.91
C GLY A 65 -2.45 7.77 -7.96
N GLN A 66 -1.92 7.62 -6.74
CA GLN A 66 -1.77 8.73 -5.79
C GLN A 66 -0.73 9.77 -6.24
N THR A 67 0.31 9.36 -6.99
CA THR A 67 1.28 10.27 -7.60
C THR A 67 0.60 11.30 -8.50
N LEU A 68 -0.30 10.84 -9.38
CA LEU A 68 -1.03 11.70 -10.30
C LEU A 68 -1.99 12.64 -9.55
N ALA A 69 -2.63 12.14 -8.50
CA ALA A 69 -3.50 12.97 -7.65
C ALA A 69 -2.70 14.08 -6.96
N ALA A 70 -1.54 13.74 -6.37
CA ALA A 70 -0.62 14.72 -5.79
C ALA A 70 -0.10 15.73 -6.83
N ALA A 71 0.31 15.25 -8.03
CA ALA A 71 0.84 16.10 -9.10
C ALA A 71 -0.17 17.14 -9.60
N ARG A 72 -1.47 16.75 -9.70
CA ARG A 72 -2.54 17.71 -10.02
C ARG A 72 -2.72 18.74 -8.92
N ARG A 73 -2.62 18.33 -7.65
CA ARG A 73 -2.82 19.21 -6.49
C ARG A 73 -1.69 20.24 -6.34
N VAL A 74 -0.44 19.82 -6.54
CA VAL A 74 0.70 20.75 -6.48
C VAL A 74 0.79 21.67 -7.72
N GLY A 75 0.15 21.30 -8.83
CA GLY A 75 0.10 22.07 -10.05
C GLY A 75 1.46 22.21 -10.74
N PRO A 76 1.55 23.02 -11.82
CA PRO A 76 2.73 23.08 -12.68
C PRO A 76 3.98 23.71 -12.03
N THR A 77 3.83 24.38 -10.90
CA THR A 77 4.96 24.99 -10.14
C THR A 77 5.46 24.08 -9.02
N GLY A 78 4.72 23.03 -8.66
CA GLY A 78 5.14 22.01 -7.72
C GLY A 78 5.77 20.82 -8.42
N HIS A 79 6.17 19.82 -7.65
CA HIS A 79 6.80 18.61 -8.19
C HIS A 79 6.52 17.39 -7.34
N VAL A 80 6.33 16.23 -7.97
CA VAL A 80 6.19 14.94 -7.27
C VAL A 80 7.32 14.02 -7.71
N LEU A 81 8.09 13.50 -6.74
CA LEU A 81 9.01 12.40 -6.95
C LEU A 81 8.33 11.09 -6.50
N ALA A 82 8.06 10.22 -7.44
CA ALA A 82 7.52 8.88 -7.17
C ALA A 82 8.67 7.89 -6.99
N THR A 83 8.68 7.17 -5.86
CA THR A 83 9.68 6.13 -5.59
C THR A 83 9.02 4.78 -5.36
N ASP A 84 9.64 3.73 -5.87
CA ASP A 84 9.23 2.34 -5.65
C ASP A 84 10.46 1.42 -5.77
N VAL A 85 10.38 0.23 -5.17
CA VAL A 85 11.44 -0.78 -5.25
C VAL A 85 11.43 -1.51 -6.60
N SER A 86 10.32 -1.46 -7.34
CA SER A 86 10.16 -2.09 -8.65
C SER A 86 10.26 -1.06 -9.78
N PRO A 87 11.31 -1.10 -10.61
CA PRO A 87 11.41 -0.23 -11.78
C PRO A 87 10.30 -0.49 -12.80
N ALA A 88 9.83 -1.73 -12.93
CA ALA A 88 8.76 -2.08 -13.84
C ALA A 88 7.45 -1.36 -13.51
N ILE A 89 7.09 -1.27 -12.22
CA ILE A 89 5.87 -0.56 -11.82
C ILE A 89 6.02 0.96 -11.97
N LEU A 90 7.23 1.51 -11.77
CA LEU A 90 7.52 2.93 -11.98
C LEU A 90 7.42 3.34 -13.46
N GLU A 91 7.70 2.44 -14.40
CA GLU A 91 7.47 2.70 -15.84
C GLU A 91 5.99 2.98 -16.13
N HIS A 92 5.07 2.28 -15.45
CA HIS A 92 3.64 2.55 -15.56
C HIS A 92 3.29 3.92 -14.97
N ALA A 93 3.82 4.27 -13.79
CA ALA A 93 3.63 5.59 -13.19
C ALA A 93 4.12 6.73 -14.10
N ALA A 94 5.33 6.60 -14.65
CA ALA A 94 5.89 7.57 -15.56
C ALA A 94 5.09 7.70 -16.87
N ARG A 95 4.57 6.58 -17.39
CA ARG A 95 3.70 6.58 -18.57
C ARG A 95 2.36 7.26 -18.26
N ALA A 96 1.73 6.90 -17.15
CA ALA A 96 0.46 7.48 -16.73
C ALA A 96 0.57 9.00 -16.52
N ALA A 97 1.69 9.50 -15.97
CA ALA A 97 1.96 10.93 -15.84
C ALA A 97 2.03 11.63 -17.20
N ARG A 98 2.79 11.06 -18.16
CA ARG A 98 2.88 11.61 -19.52
C ARG A 98 1.52 11.62 -20.23
N ASP A 99 0.77 10.52 -20.15
CA ASP A 99 -0.54 10.38 -20.78
C ASP A 99 -1.57 11.36 -20.19
N ALA A 100 -1.38 11.74 -18.91
CA ALA A 100 -2.18 12.76 -18.23
C ALA A 100 -1.68 14.21 -18.47
N GLY A 101 -0.59 14.41 -19.22
CA GLY A 101 0.01 15.73 -19.45
C GLY A 101 0.63 16.37 -18.18
N LEU A 102 1.11 15.55 -17.26
CA LEU A 102 1.72 15.98 -15.99
C LEU A 102 3.25 15.96 -16.11
N ASP A 103 3.83 17.11 -16.48
CA ASP A 103 5.28 17.26 -16.65
C ASP A 103 6.03 17.46 -15.31
N ASN A 104 5.30 17.56 -14.20
CA ASN A 104 5.79 17.79 -12.86
C ASN A 104 5.99 16.52 -12.02
N VAL A 105 6.10 15.36 -12.69
CA VAL A 105 6.35 14.05 -12.06
C VAL A 105 7.70 13.50 -12.51
N SER A 106 8.48 13.00 -11.57
CA SER A 106 9.67 12.18 -11.85
C SER A 106 9.62 10.88 -11.06
N THR A 107 10.40 9.89 -11.48
CA THR A 107 10.46 8.58 -10.84
C THR A 107 11.89 8.23 -10.42
N LEU A 108 12.04 7.50 -9.32
CA LEU A 108 13.33 7.01 -8.82
C LEU A 108 13.14 5.63 -8.18
N GLU A 109 13.90 4.63 -8.65
CA GLU A 109 13.97 3.35 -7.97
C GLU A 109 14.63 3.53 -6.60
N ALA A 110 13.92 3.19 -5.52
CA ALA A 110 14.42 3.29 -4.16
C ALA A 110 13.70 2.33 -3.22
N ASP A 111 14.43 1.83 -2.21
CA ASP A 111 13.86 1.16 -1.05
C ASP A 111 13.34 2.22 -0.06
N GLY A 112 12.06 2.13 0.32
CA GLY A 112 11.47 3.09 1.27
C GLY A 112 12.14 3.11 2.65
N GLU A 113 12.86 2.04 3.02
CA GLU A 113 13.67 2.03 4.24
C GLU A 113 15.03 2.73 4.07
N ASP A 114 15.50 2.90 2.82
CA ASP A 114 16.71 3.65 2.49
C ASP A 114 16.48 4.64 1.34
N LEU A 115 16.05 5.83 1.68
CA LEU A 115 15.90 6.95 0.77
C LEU A 115 17.16 7.83 0.73
N SER A 116 18.37 7.24 0.84
CA SER A 116 19.63 8.00 0.85
C SER A 116 19.89 8.76 -0.45
N ALA A 117 19.36 8.27 -1.57
CA ALA A 117 19.40 8.94 -2.87
C ALA A 117 18.43 10.13 -2.99
N VAL A 118 17.50 10.29 -2.04
CA VAL A 118 16.56 11.41 -2.00
C VAL A 118 17.17 12.58 -1.22
N GLU A 119 17.07 13.78 -1.79
CA GLU A 119 17.59 15.01 -1.19
C GLU A 119 16.97 15.26 0.20
N PRO A 120 17.76 15.37 1.26
CA PRO A 120 17.25 15.60 2.61
C PRO A 120 16.70 17.02 2.77
N GLY A 121 15.60 17.15 3.53
CA GLY A 121 15.01 18.46 3.84
C GLY A 121 14.40 19.20 2.65
N ALA A 122 14.14 18.49 1.55
CA ALA A 122 13.73 19.12 0.29
C ALA A 122 12.23 19.05 0.00
N TYR A 123 11.47 18.28 0.77
CA TYR A 123 10.06 18.02 0.49
C TYR A 123 9.15 18.66 1.53
N ASP A 124 8.03 19.19 1.06
CA ASP A 124 6.96 19.77 1.88
C ASP A 124 6.13 18.65 2.51
N ALA A 125 5.88 17.57 1.76
CA ALA A 125 5.13 16.43 2.20
C ALA A 125 5.73 15.12 1.67
N VAL A 126 5.54 14.04 2.45
CA VAL A 126 5.80 12.66 2.04
C VAL A 126 4.51 11.87 2.19
N VAL A 127 4.14 11.12 1.16
CA VAL A 127 2.96 10.26 1.16
C VAL A 127 3.34 8.81 0.87
N SER A 128 2.54 7.85 1.39
CA SER A 128 2.68 6.43 1.07
C SER A 128 1.32 5.76 1.15
N ARG A 129 0.81 5.26 0.02
CA ARG A 129 -0.49 4.59 -0.04
C ARG A 129 -0.30 3.08 -0.06
N VAL A 130 -0.64 2.41 1.06
CA VAL A 130 -0.57 0.95 1.24
C VAL A 130 0.86 0.37 1.15
N GLY A 131 1.90 1.23 1.07
CA GLY A 131 3.30 0.79 1.01
C GLY A 131 3.88 0.44 2.38
N LEU A 132 3.58 1.24 3.41
CA LEU A 132 4.19 1.14 4.74
C LEU A 132 4.01 -0.25 5.41
N ILE A 133 2.93 -0.96 5.09
CA ILE A 133 2.62 -2.29 5.61
C ILE A 133 3.56 -3.39 5.09
N TYR A 134 4.30 -3.12 4.01
CA TYR A 134 5.24 -4.07 3.41
C TYR A 134 6.69 -3.85 3.83
N PHE A 135 6.99 -2.81 4.60
CA PHE A 135 8.36 -2.58 5.08
C PHE A 135 8.67 -3.45 6.31
N PRO A 136 9.71 -4.31 6.26
CA PRO A 136 10.21 -5.04 7.42
C PRO A 136 10.60 -4.14 8.59
N ASP A 137 11.23 -3.00 8.31
CA ASP A 137 11.57 -1.99 9.30
C ASP A 137 10.80 -0.69 9.03
N GLN A 138 9.56 -0.63 9.55
CA GLN A 138 8.72 0.55 9.43
C GLN A 138 9.32 1.79 10.10
N GLN A 139 10.16 1.61 11.13
CA GLN A 139 10.87 2.71 11.79
C GLN A 139 11.95 3.30 10.88
N ALA A 140 12.73 2.47 10.19
CA ALA A 140 13.72 2.92 9.21
C ALA A 140 13.02 3.64 8.05
N ALA A 141 11.89 3.12 7.55
CA ALA A 141 11.11 3.75 6.50
C ALA A 141 10.61 5.15 6.91
N LEU A 142 9.97 5.27 8.07
CA LEU A 142 9.48 6.56 8.56
C LEU A 142 10.63 7.55 8.89
N ALA A 143 11.77 7.06 9.39
CA ALA A 143 12.96 7.88 9.60
C ALA A 143 13.52 8.41 8.27
N SER A 144 13.55 7.57 7.22
CA SER A 144 13.96 7.98 5.86
C SER A 144 12.99 9.00 5.25
N MET A 145 11.68 8.79 5.40
CA MET A 145 10.65 9.75 4.98
C MET A 145 10.80 11.08 5.72
N ARG A 146 10.98 11.05 7.04
CA ARG A 146 11.18 12.25 7.85
C ARG A 146 12.45 13.01 7.46
N ARG A 147 13.54 12.31 7.14
CA ARG A 147 14.79 12.92 6.65
C ARG A 147 14.59 13.70 5.34
N ALA A 148 13.71 13.26 4.46
CA ALA A 148 13.39 13.94 3.22
C ALA A 148 12.59 15.24 3.44
N LEU A 149 11.84 15.35 4.55
CA LEU A 149 11.01 16.50 4.85
C LEU A 149 11.83 17.73 5.30
N ARG A 150 11.38 18.90 4.87
CA ARG A 150 11.78 20.16 5.51
C ARG A 150 11.21 20.26 6.93
N PRO A 151 11.77 21.10 7.80
CA PRO A 151 11.19 21.34 9.12
C PRO A 151 9.72 21.77 9.01
N GLY A 152 8.84 21.08 9.75
CA GLY A 152 7.40 21.31 9.72
C GLY A 152 6.66 20.67 8.53
N GLY A 153 7.37 19.94 7.66
CA GLY A 153 6.76 19.10 6.64
C GLY A 153 5.99 17.92 7.25
N ARG A 154 5.16 17.24 6.46
CA ARG A 154 4.27 16.18 6.95
C ARG A 154 4.50 14.84 6.23
N VAL A 155 4.39 13.75 7.01
CA VAL A 155 4.19 12.41 6.46
C VAL A 155 2.71 12.06 6.57
N SER A 156 2.12 11.51 5.51
CA SER A 156 0.78 10.91 5.57
C SER A 156 0.77 9.56 4.85
N ALA A 157 0.20 8.54 5.47
CA ALA A 157 0.15 7.20 4.90
C ALA A 157 -1.24 6.58 5.02
N VAL A 158 -1.61 5.79 4.00
CA VAL A 158 -2.80 4.95 4.01
C VAL A 158 -2.39 3.52 4.35
N VAL A 159 -3.01 2.93 5.36
CA VAL A 159 -2.83 1.53 5.74
C VAL A 159 -4.19 0.87 5.99
N TYR A 160 -4.26 -0.46 5.99
CA TYR A 160 -5.50 -1.15 6.36
C TYR A 160 -5.81 -0.97 7.85
N ALA A 161 -7.08 -0.80 8.17
CA ALA A 161 -7.60 -1.01 9.51
C ALA A 161 -7.52 -2.49 9.92
N ALA A 162 -8.07 -2.85 11.07
CA ALA A 162 -8.05 -4.22 11.59
C ALA A 162 -8.73 -5.22 10.63
N ALA A 163 -8.31 -6.49 10.71
CA ALA A 163 -8.79 -7.53 9.80
C ALA A 163 -10.31 -7.76 9.87
N ASP A 164 -10.92 -7.57 11.02
CA ASP A 164 -12.36 -7.79 11.27
C ASP A 164 -13.28 -6.81 10.52
N VAL A 165 -12.76 -5.66 10.10
CA VAL A 165 -13.49 -4.69 9.25
C VAL A 165 -13.06 -4.73 7.78
N ASN A 166 -12.18 -5.65 7.41
CA ASN A 166 -11.58 -5.77 6.08
C ASN A 166 -11.88 -7.14 5.44
N GLY A 167 -13.15 -7.57 5.46
CA GLY A 167 -13.58 -8.90 5.04
C GLY A 167 -13.10 -9.29 3.64
N PHE A 168 -13.12 -8.36 2.68
CA PHE A 168 -12.70 -8.64 1.31
C PHE A 168 -11.29 -9.23 1.21
N PHE A 169 -10.38 -8.85 2.13
CA PHE A 169 -8.99 -9.32 2.10
C PHE A 169 -8.64 -10.24 3.28
N ALA A 170 -9.28 -10.06 4.44
CA ALA A 170 -9.06 -10.90 5.60
C ALA A 170 -9.52 -12.35 5.39
N ILE A 171 -10.62 -12.55 4.66
CA ILE A 171 -11.14 -13.88 4.33
C ILE A 171 -10.17 -14.65 3.42
N PRO A 172 -9.72 -14.12 2.28
CA PRO A 172 -8.68 -14.75 1.46
C PRO A 172 -7.40 -15.08 2.24
N VAL A 173 -6.87 -14.13 3.00
CA VAL A 173 -5.69 -14.35 3.84
C VAL A 173 -5.92 -15.47 4.86
N GLY A 174 -7.07 -15.51 5.51
CA GLY A 174 -7.43 -16.53 6.50
C GLY A 174 -7.51 -17.94 5.88
N ILE A 175 -8.19 -18.08 4.75
CA ILE A 175 -8.31 -19.35 4.01
C ILE A 175 -6.94 -19.85 3.55
N ILE A 176 -6.15 -18.98 2.92
CA ILE A 176 -4.81 -19.31 2.42
C ILE A 176 -3.89 -19.72 3.58
N ARG A 177 -3.90 -19.01 4.70
CA ARG A 177 -3.09 -19.38 5.88
C ARG A 177 -3.45 -20.76 6.40
N ARG A 178 -4.73 -21.09 6.46
CA ARG A 178 -5.22 -22.40 6.89
C ARG A 178 -4.78 -23.51 5.93
N VAL A 179 -4.99 -23.32 4.62
CA VAL A 179 -4.61 -24.31 3.60
C VAL A 179 -3.10 -24.52 3.56
N ALA A 180 -2.33 -23.47 3.59
CA ALA A 180 -0.86 -23.51 3.58
C ALA A 180 -0.24 -23.84 4.95
N GLN A 181 -1.05 -24.04 6.00
CA GLN A 181 -0.60 -24.32 7.38
C GLN A 181 0.40 -23.33 7.92
N LEU A 182 0.23 -22.05 7.58
CA LEU A 182 1.15 -20.99 8.00
C LEU A 182 0.94 -20.62 9.46
N PRO A 183 2.01 -20.48 10.26
CA PRO A 183 1.92 -20.03 11.65
C PRO A 183 1.35 -18.59 11.72
N PRO A 184 0.80 -18.15 12.85
CA PRO A 184 0.43 -16.76 13.05
C PRO A 184 1.60 -15.81 12.72
N PRO A 185 1.34 -14.58 12.21
CA PRO A 185 2.40 -13.61 12.00
C PRO A 185 3.14 -13.33 13.32
N LEU A 186 4.46 -13.20 13.23
CA LEU A 186 5.25 -12.78 14.39
C LEU A 186 4.96 -11.30 14.71
N PRO A 187 5.03 -10.88 15.97
CA PRO A 187 4.95 -9.47 16.33
C PRO A 187 5.99 -8.65 15.53
N GLY A 188 5.55 -7.55 14.92
CA GLY A 188 6.41 -6.70 14.07
C GLY A 188 6.67 -7.24 12.65
N GLN A 189 6.14 -8.41 12.29
CA GLN A 189 6.23 -8.92 10.93
C GLN A 189 5.34 -8.07 10.01
N PRO A 190 5.88 -7.64 8.83
CA PRO A 190 5.10 -6.89 7.83
C PRO A 190 3.92 -7.72 7.31
N GLY A 191 2.90 -7.02 6.87
CA GLY A 191 1.70 -7.63 6.31
C GLY A 191 0.51 -6.67 6.32
N PRO A 192 -0.57 -7.01 5.63
CA PRO A 192 -1.66 -6.07 5.37
C PRO A 192 -2.25 -5.45 6.64
N PHE A 193 -2.39 -6.21 7.69
CA PHE A 193 -3.02 -5.75 8.94
C PHE A 193 -2.02 -5.43 10.06
N SER A 194 -0.72 -5.34 9.75
CA SER A 194 0.34 -5.13 10.76
C SER A 194 0.18 -3.81 11.55
N LEU A 195 -0.43 -2.80 10.95
CA LEU A 195 -0.69 -1.49 11.53
C LEU A 195 -2.18 -1.25 11.86
N GLY A 196 -3.04 -2.24 11.65
CA GLY A 196 -4.49 -2.10 11.76
C GLY A 196 -5.05 -2.15 13.17
N ALA A 197 -4.28 -2.65 14.15
CA ALA A 197 -4.73 -2.69 15.54
C ALA A 197 -4.89 -1.27 16.12
N PRO A 198 -5.85 -1.04 17.02
CA PRO A 198 -6.03 0.26 17.65
C PRO A 198 -4.74 0.82 18.26
N GLY A 199 -4.33 2.02 17.87
CA GLY A 199 -3.13 2.70 18.33
C GLY A 199 -1.82 2.22 17.69
N ALA A 200 -1.79 1.13 16.91
CA ALA A 200 -0.55 0.60 16.34
C ALA A 200 0.09 1.58 15.34
N ALA A 201 -0.68 2.10 14.41
CA ALA A 201 -0.20 3.06 13.42
C ALA A 201 0.27 4.37 14.07
N GLU A 202 -0.48 4.90 15.05
CA GLU A 202 -0.10 6.09 15.83
C GLU A 202 1.21 5.87 16.58
N ALA A 203 1.38 4.69 17.23
CA ALA A 203 2.57 4.36 17.97
C ALA A 203 3.83 4.31 17.09
N VAL A 204 3.72 3.74 15.88
CA VAL A 204 4.84 3.64 14.92
C VAL A 204 5.27 5.04 14.44
N PHE A 205 4.33 5.95 14.12
CA PHE A 205 4.61 7.32 13.72
C PHE A 205 5.24 8.12 14.86
N THR A 206 4.68 8.01 16.08
CA THR A 206 5.22 8.67 17.27
C THR A 206 6.63 8.19 17.60
N ALA A 207 6.88 6.89 17.53
CA ALA A 207 8.21 6.31 17.77
C ALA A 207 9.25 6.77 16.73
N ALA A 208 8.83 7.06 15.49
CA ALA A 208 9.70 7.66 14.47
C ALA A 208 9.99 9.15 14.70
N GLY A 209 9.44 9.76 15.77
CA GLY A 209 9.66 11.14 16.16
C GLY A 209 8.79 12.14 15.40
N LEU A 210 7.70 11.68 14.76
CA LEU A 210 6.66 12.53 14.21
C LEU A 210 5.77 13.06 15.35
N ARG A 211 5.33 14.30 15.23
CA ARG A 211 4.50 15.01 16.23
C ARG A 211 3.09 15.21 15.69
N ASP A 212 2.16 15.56 16.56
CA ASP A 212 0.78 15.85 16.20
C ASP A 212 0.17 14.74 15.34
N VAL A 213 0.44 13.48 15.74
CA VAL A 213 0.01 12.30 14.99
C VAL A 213 -1.51 12.19 15.03
N THR A 214 -2.13 12.06 13.87
CA THR A 214 -3.57 11.86 13.72
C THR A 214 -3.85 10.56 12.97
N VAL A 215 -4.98 9.93 13.27
CA VAL A 215 -5.45 8.72 12.60
C VAL A 215 -6.92 8.92 12.21
N THR A 216 -7.18 8.96 10.91
CA THR A 216 -8.52 9.10 10.34
C THR A 216 -8.98 7.77 9.75
N ARG A 217 -10.17 7.28 10.13
CA ARG A 217 -10.77 6.08 9.53
C ARG A 217 -11.55 6.46 8.30
N VAL A 218 -11.32 5.76 7.20
CA VAL A 218 -11.98 6.01 5.92
C VAL A 218 -12.62 4.72 5.41
N PRO A 219 -13.96 4.64 5.34
CA PRO A 219 -14.64 3.55 4.66
C PRO A 219 -14.21 3.50 3.19
N SER A 220 -13.68 2.36 2.76
CA SER A 220 -13.14 2.15 1.42
C SER A 220 -13.62 0.81 0.86
N PRO A 221 -14.93 0.58 0.70
CA PRO A 221 -15.45 -0.70 0.24
C PRO A 221 -14.97 -1.03 -1.17
N VAL A 222 -14.53 -2.27 -1.37
CA VAL A 222 -14.15 -2.76 -2.69
C VAL A 222 -15.42 -3.10 -3.49
N ARG A 223 -15.61 -2.39 -4.61
CA ARG A 223 -16.78 -2.56 -5.49
C ARG A 223 -16.37 -3.24 -6.77
N MET A 224 -16.98 -4.38 -7.08
CA MET A 224 -16.76 -5.18 -8.29
C MET A 224 -18.10 -5.65 -8.85
N ALA A 225 -18.13 -6.13 -10.08
CA ALA A 225 -19.36 -6.69 -10.65
C ALA A 225 -19.80 -7.98 -9.96
N SER A 226 -18.84 -8.74 -9.40
CA SER A 226 -19.10 -10.00 -8.69
C SER A 226 -17.96 -10.37 -7.74
N ALA A 227 -18.21 -11.32 -6.84
CA ALA A 227 -17.17 -11.95 -6.03
C ALA A 227 -16.08 -12.61 -6.91
N ALA A 228 -16.46 -13.17 -8.05
CA ALA A 228 -15.53 -13.77 -9.00
C ALA A 228 -14.55 -12.71 -9.59
N GLU A 229 -15.03 -11.51 -9.90
CA GLU A 229 -14.15 -10.39 -10.34
C GLU A 229 -13.21 -9.97 -9.21
N CYS A 230 -13.68 -9.93 -7.96
CA CYS A 230 -12.82 -9.62 -6.81
C CYS A 230 -11.72 -10.67 -6.65
N VAL A 231 -12.04 -11.96 -6.74
CA VAL A 231 -11.04 -13.04 -6.70
C VAL A 231 -10.05 -12.94 -7.86
N GLN A 232 -10.52 -12.58 -9.05
CA GLN A 232 -9.63 -12.36 -10.20
C GLN A 232 -8.66 -11.20 -9.93
N PHE A 233 -9.17 -10.07 -9.42
CA PHE A 233 -8.35 -8.93 -9.00
C PHE A 233 -7.27 -9.34 -8.00
N GLU A 234 -7.64 -10.08 -6.95
CA GLU A 234 -6.70 -10.55 -5.94
C GLU A 234 -5.65 -11.51 -6.50
N ARG A 235 -6.07 -12.46 -7.32
CA ARG A 235 -5.15 -13.41 -7.98
C ARG A 235 -4.16 -12.74 -8.90
N GLU A 236 -4.56 -11.69 -9.59
CA GLU A 236 -3.69 -10.99 -10.55
C GLU A 236 -2.78 -9.96 -9.88
N SER A 237 -3.25 -9.30 -8.80
CA SER A 237 -2.61 -8.10 -8.26
C SER A 237 -1.89 -8.32 -6.93
N PHE A 238 -2.30 -9.33 -6.12
CA PHE A 238 -1.75 -9.53 -4.78
C PHE A 238 -0.75 -10.69 -4.75
N GLY A 239 0.46 -10.47 -5.24
CA GLY A 239 1.54 -11.46 -5.28
C GLY A 239 1.82 -12.13 -3.93
N ALA A 240 1.59 -11.43 -2.81
CA ALA A 240 1.73 -11.98 -1.47
C ALA A 240 0.82 -13.20 -1.20
N LEU A 241 -0.38 -13.25 -1.77
CA LEU A 241 -1.29 -14.40 -1.64
C LEU A 241 -0.72 -15.63 -2.36
N HIS A 242 -0.12 -15.44 -3.54
CA HIS A 242 0.57 -16.51 -4.27
C HIS A 242 1.78 -17.04 -3.51
N GLN A 243 2.55 -16.14 -2.91
CA GLN A 243 3.70 -16.50 -2.08
C GLN A 243 3.27 -17.38 -0.90
N MET A 244 2.19 -17.02 -0.23
CA MET A 244 1.66 -17.82 0.88
C MET A 244 1.28 -19.23 0.42
N LEU A 245 0.82 -19.40 -0.81
CA LEU A 245 0.47 -20.67 -1.45
C LEU A 245 1.63 -21.38 -2.16
N ALA A 246 2.86 -20.83 -2.17
CA ALA A 246 3.97 -21.32 -3.00
C ALA A 246 4.33 -22.80 -2.75
N LYS A 247 4.15 -23.28 -1.51
CA LYS A 247 4.43 -24.67 -1.12
C LYS A 247 3.23 -25.61 -1.22
N VAL A 248 2.06 -25.09 -1.57
CA VAL A 248 0.79 -25.84 -1.70
C VAL A 248 0.72 -26.44 -3.10
N GLY A 249 0.23 -27.68 -3.21
CA GLY A 249 0.07 -28.36 -4.49
C GLY A 249 -0.95 -27.67 -5.41
N PRO A 250 -0.84 -27.84 -6.76
CA PRO A 250 -1.73 -27.14 -7.70
C PRO A 250 -3.21 -27.35 -7.43
N ALA A 251 -3.65 -28.58 -7.19
CA ALA A 251 -5.06 -28.91 -6.95
C ALA A 251 -5.58 -28.27 -5.65
N GLU A 252 -4.75 -28.23 -4.59
CA GLU A 252 -5.12 -27.61 -3.31
C GLU A 252 -5.14 -26.07 -3.43
N ARG A 253 -4.24 -25.49 -4.25
CA ARG A 253 -4.28 -24.05 -4.58
C ARG A 253 -5.57 -23.68 -5.29
N ASP A 254 -5.96 -24.46 -6.30
CA ASP A 254 -7.21 -24.21 -7.04
C ASP A 254 -8.42 -24.34 -6.12
N ALA A 255 -8.43 -25.34 -5.24
CA ALA A 255 -9.49 -25.52 -4.23
C ALA A 255 -9.53 -24.31 -3.25
N ALA A 256 -8.39 -23.78 -2.82
CA ALA A 256 -8.34 -22.59 -1.96
C ALA A 256 -8.95 -21.36 -2.65
N TRP A 257 -8.63 -21.12 -3.93
CA TRP A 257 -9.24 -20.03 -4.68
C TRP A 257 -10.74 -20.20 -4.92
N GLN A 258 -11.22 -21.45 -5.09
CA GLN A 258 -12.64 -21.73 -5.17
C GLN A 258 -13.35 -21.46 -3.83
N GLU A 259 -12.74 -21.87 -2.71
CA GLU A 259 -13.26 -21.59 -1.38
C GLU A 259 -13.32 -20.09 -1.08
N ILE A 260 -12.30 -19.32 -1.49
CA ILE A 260 -12.28 -17.85 -1.38
C ILE A 260 -13.44 -17.26 -2.18
N ALA A 261 -13.65 -17.71 -3.42
CA ALA A 261 -14.73 -17.22 -4.26
C ALA A 261 -16.12 -17.50 -3.64
N GLU A 262 -16.29 -18.68 -3.04
CA GLU A 262 -17.55 -19.01 -2.36
C GLU A 262 -17.76 -18.17 -1.10
N ALA A 263 -16.71 -18.01 -0.28
CA ALA A 263 -16.79 -17.22 0.94
C ALA A 263 -17.08 -15.73 0.66
N LEU A 264 -16.48 -15.16 -0.38
CA LEU A 264 -16.69 -13.75 -0.73
C LEU A 264 -18.09 -13.48 -1.31
N ARG A 265 -18.86 -14.50 -1.71
CA ARG A 265 -20.25 -14.31 -2.16
C ARG A 265 -21.17 -13.73 -1.10
N GLU A 266 -20.83 -13.85 0.19
CA GLU A 266 -21.59 -13.20 1.25
C GLU A 266 -21.72 -11.68 1.08
N PHE A 267 -20.78 -11.06 0.34
CA PHE A 267 -20.76 -9.61 0.03
C PHE A 267 -21.37 -9.30 -1.35
N GLU A 268 -21.96 -10.25 -2.03
CA GLU A 268 -22.58 -10.07 -3.33
C GLU A 268 -24.08 -9.82 -3.17
N GLY A 269 -24.56 -8.75 -3.78
CA GLY A 269 -25.95 -8.31 -3.71
C GLY A 269 -26.51 -7.92 -5.09
N PRO A 270 -27.71 -7.33 -5.14
CA PRO A 270 -28.32 -6.89 -6.41
C PRO A 270 -27.47 -5.90 -7.20
N ASP A 271 -26.65 -5.09 -6.51
CA ASP A 271 -25.79 -4.07 -7.09
C ASP A 271 -24.36 -4.55 -7.34
N GLY A 272 -24.12 -5.86 -7.32
CA GLY A 272 -22.81 -6.49 -7.44
C GLY A 272 -22.14 -6.78 -6.10
N PHE A 273 -20.82 -6.91 -6.13
CA PHE A 273 -20.00 -7.18 -4.97
C PHE A 273 -19.60 -5.88 -4.25
N VAL A 274 -19.79 -5.85 -2.93
CA VAL A 274 -19.36 -4.75 -2.06
C VAL A 274 -18.59 -5.33 -0.87
N GLY A 275 -17.30 -5.58 -1.08
CA GLY A 275 -16.41 -6.15 -0.06
C GLY A 275 -16.08 -5.13 1.04
N PRO A 276 -16.33 -5.46 2.32
CA PRO A 276 -16.01 -4.57 3.43
C PRO A 276 -14.52 -4.25 3.47
N CYS A 277 -14.20 -2.96 3.51
CA CYS A 277 -12.84 -2.47 3.70
C CYS A 277 -12.88 -1.11 4.39
N GLU A 278 -12.01 -0.93 5.36
CA GLU A 278 -11.74 0.33 6.04
C GLU A 278 -10.24 0.59 6.02
N MET A 279 -9.87 1.79 5.63
CA MET A 279 -8.49 2.26 5.67
C MET A 279 -8.27 3.20 6.85
N LEU A 280 -7.03 3.24 7.33
CA LEU A 280 -6.55 4.28 8.24
C LEU A 280 -5.66 5.23 7.44
N VAL A 281 -5.93 6.51 7.53
CA VAL A 281 -5.01 7.57 7.12
C VAL A 281 -4.29 8.05 8.37
N VAL A 282 -2.97 7.90 8.38
CA VAL A 282 -2.13 8.28 9.52
C VAL A 282 -1.22 9.40 9.09
N SER A 283 -1.22 10.52 9.80
CA SER A 283 -0.35 11.64 9.47
C SER A 283 0.40 12.17 10.70
N GLY A 284 1.54 12.83 10.47
CA GLY A 284 2.32 13.45 11.51
C GLY A 284 3.28 14.52 10.96
N VAL A 285 3.71 15.42 11.83
CA VAL A 285 4.59 16.56 11.50
C VAL A 285 6.02 16.24 11.87
N SER A 286 6.98 16.56 10.97
CA SER A 286 8.42 16.44 11.20
C SER A 286 8.96 17.46 12.21
#